data_78e596529dd15f6eaf08a30788aa6016
#
_entry.id   78e596529dd15f6eaf08a30788aa6016
#
_cell.length_a   1.000
_cell.length_b   1.000
_cell.length_c   1.000
_cell.angle_alpha   90.00
_cell.angle_beta   90.00
_cell.angle_gamma   90.00
#
_symmetry.space_group_name_H-M   'P 1'
#
loop_
_entity.id
_entity.type
_entity.pdbx_description
1 polymer ?
#
loop_
_entity_poly.entity_id
_entity_poly.type
_entity_poly.pdbx_seq_one_letter_code
_entity_poly.pdbx_strand_id
1 'polypeptide(L)'
;MNRSFAAILAACLGVSVAGYADAVEPAGAQTPVELKTQVDVRLGYLLYLPKDYERRSSWPLLLFLHGAGERGGDLEMVKKHGPPKLIAGGKEFPFMVVSPQCPQGKWWEPIELAALLDEIGRNYKVDPDRIYVTGLSMGGFGTWRLAAYAPERLAAIAPICGGGETYWAKEFAQLPTWAFHGAKDAGVPPERSQAMVDALTKAGGSPKLTIYPEAGHDSWTATYDDPKLYEWLLEQRRRGSDTTPR
;
A
#
# COMPACT_ATOMS: atom_id res chain seq x y z
N MET A 1 -40.88 56.35 25.87
CA MET A 1 -40.97 55.65 24.56
C MET A 1 -39.65 55.87 23.83
N ASN A 2 -38.67 54.96 23.94
CA ASN A 2 -37.43 55.03 23.18
C ASN A 2 -37.12 53.64 22.71
N ARG A 3 -37.16 53.41 21.39
CA ARG A 3 -36.81 52.21 20.75
C ARG A 3 -35.35 52.32 20.30
N SER A 4 -34.44 51.53 20.90
CA SER A 4 -33.08 51.39 20.44
C SER A 4 -33.03 50.28 19.39
N PHE A 5 -32.63 50.62 18.16
CA PHE A 5 -32.28 49.67 17.10
C PHE A 5 -30.85 49.20 17.31
N ALA A 6 -30.69 47.92 17.55
CA ALA A 6 -29.37 47.26 17.52
C ALA A 6 -29.01 46.95 16.07
N ALA A 7 -27.94 47.53 15.59
CA ALA A 7 -27.36 47.23 14.27
C ALA A 7 -26.52 45.96 14.38
N ILE A 8 -26.90 44.94 13.61
CA ILE A 8 -26.11 43.72 13.44
C ILE A 8 -25.04 43.99 12.37
N LEU A 9 -23.79 44.03 12.81
CA LEU A 9 -22.62 44.15 11.92
C LEU A 9 -22.30 42.77 11.32
N ALA A 10 -22.64 42.55 10.06
CA ALA A 10 -22.22 41.36 9.33
C ALA A 10 -20.75 41.52 8.95
N ALA A 11 -19.87 40.73 9.58
CA ALA A 11 -18.47 40.62 9.20
C ALA A 11 -18.38 39.75 7.95
N CYS A 12 -18.21 40.38 6.78
CA CYS A 12 -17.78 39.70 5.57
C CYS A 12 -16.31 39.28 5.73
N LEU A 13 -16.07 37.98 5.96
CA LEU A 13 -14.75 37.39 5.81
C LEU A 13 -14.37 37.42 4.31
N GLY A 14 -13.60 38.43 3.96
CA GLY A 14 -12.95 38.49 2.64
C GLY A 14 -11.94 37.38 2.50
N VAL A 15 -12.25 36.35 1.68
CA VAL A 15 -11.27 35.40 1.19
C VAL A 15 -10.37 36.20 0.24
N SER A 16 -9.18 36.56 0.72
CA SER A 16 -8.13 37.12 -0.11
C SER A 16 -7.62 36.00 -1.02
N VAL A 17 -8.11 35.95 -2.25
CA VAL A 17 -7.45 35.20 -3.32
C VAL A 17 -6.15 35.94 -3.59
N ALA A 18 -5.03 35.41 -3.07
CA ALA A 18 -3.71 35.89 -3.44
C ALA A 18 -3.60 35.75 -4.97
N GLY A 19 -3.66 36.89 -5.66
CA GLY A 19 -3.48 36.96 -7.10
C GLY A 19 -2.11 36.38 -7.46
N TYR A 20 -2.10 35.34 -8.27
CA TYR A 20 -0.92 34.94 -9.03
C TYR A 20 -0.57 36.18 -9.89
N ALA A 21 0.54 36.83 -9.58
CA ALA A 21 1.13 37.76 -10.53
C ALA A 21 1.45 36.91 -11.77
N ASP A 22 0.77 37.19 -12.89
CA ASP A 22 1.06 36.63 -14.19
C ASP A 22 2.50 36.99 -14.56
N ALA A 23 3.45 36.13 -14.23
CA ALA A 23 4.76 36.17 -14.83
C ALA A 23 4.56 35.76 -16.30
N VAL A 24 4.45 36.75 -17.16
CA VAL A 24 4.38 36.51 -18.62
C VAL A 24 5.75 35.98 -19.04
N GLU A 25 5.79 34.65 -19.22
CA GLU A 25 6.97 33.96 -19.73
C GLU A 25 7.31 34.48 -21.13
N PRO A 26 8.58 34.73 -21.46
CA PRO A 26 8.96 35.24 -22.77
C PRO A 26 8.62 34.23 -23.85
N ALA A 27 7.80 34.62 -24.83
CA ALA A 27 7.38 33.76 -25.93
C ALA A 27 8.59 33.29 -26.75
N GLY A 28 8.62 31.97 -27.05
CA GLY A 28 9.71 31.37 -27.84
C GLY A 28 10.97 30.98 -27.05
N ALA A 29 10.98 31.15 -25.70
CA ALA A 29 12.03 30.66 -24.83
C ALA A 29 11.55 29.54 -23.92
N GLN A 30 12.44 28.62 -23.54
CA GLN A 30 12.20 27.67 -22.47
C GLN A 30 12.74 28.25 -21.16
N THR A 31 11.84 28.45 -20.19
CA THR A 31 12.21 28.94 -18.85
C THR A 31 11.96 27.84 -17.82
N PRO A 32 12.87 27.69 -16.83
CA PRO A 32 12.62 26.74 -15.74
C PRO A 32 11.52 27.28 -14.84
N VAL A 33 10.47 26.47 -14.63
CA VAL A 33 9.39 26.75 -13.71
C VAL A 33 9.20 25.57 -12.75
N GLU A 34 8.78 25.85 -11.51
CA GLU A 34 8.52 24.83 -10.50
C GLU A 34 7.02 24.60 -10.34
N LEU A 35 6.56 23.34 -10.47
CA LEU A 35 5.20 22.97 -10.09
C LEU A 35 5.16 22.72 -8.59
N LYS A 36 4.38 23.53 -7.86
CA LYS A 36 4.02 23.31 -6.46
C LYS A 36 2.54 23.03 -6.36
N THR A 37 2.15 21.79 -6.03
CA THR A 37 0.74 21.40 -5.89
C THR A 37 0.57 20.36 -4.79
N GLN A 38 -0.67 20.22 -4.32
CA GLN A 38 -1.09 19.14 -3.43
C GLN A 38 -2.06 18.25 -4.20
N VAL A 39 -1.95 16.94 -4.01
CA VAL A 39 -2.86 15.95 -4.60
C VAL A 39 -3.71 15.36 -3.49
N ASP A 40 -5.02 15.54 -3.59
CA ASP A 40 -5.97 14.90 -2.68
C ASP A 40 -6.02 13.39 -2.93
N VAL A 41 -5.75 12.60 -1.90
CA VAL A 41 -5.91 11.14 -1.93
C VAL A 41 -7.17 10.75 -1.18
N ARG A 42 -8.06 10.02 -1.85
CA ARG A 42 -9.30 9.49 -1.26
C ARG A 42 -9.43 8.01 -1.55
N LEU A 43 -9.17 7.20 -0.54
CA LEU A 43 -9.30 5.74 -0.58
C LEU A 43 -10.20 5.28 0.57
N GLY A 44 -11.31 4.60 0.25
CA GLY A 44 -12.04 3.81 1.24
C GLY A 44 -11.21 2.58 1.61
N TYR A 45 -11.22 2.18 2.88
CA TYR A 45 -10.51 0.97 3.34
C TYR A 45 -11.22 0.28 4.50
N LEU A 46 -11.00 -1.03 4.61
CA LEU A 46 -11.34 -1.80 5.80
C LEU A 46 -10.15 -1.80 6.76
N LEU A 47 -10.43 -1.61 8.05
CA LEU A 47 -9.45 -1.69 9.11
C LEU A 47 -9.81 -2.81 10.08
N TYR A 48 -8.87 -3.71 10.33
CA TYR A 48 -8.93 -4.68 11.41
C TYR A 48 -7.91 -4.34 12.49
N LEU A 49 -8.38 -4.30 13.72
CA LEU A 49 -7.54 -4.18 14.93
C LEU A 49 -7.60 -5.51 15.70
N PRO A 50 -6.47 -6.03 16.20
CA PRO A 50 -6.47 -7.21 17.06
C PRO A 50 -7.35 -7.03 18.30
N LYS A 51 -7.94 -8.11 18.84
CA LYS A 51 -8.83 -8.04 20.03
C LYS A 51 -8.18 -7.40 21.26
N ASP A 52 -6.87 -7.55 21.40
CA ASP A 52 -6.10 -7.00 22.51
C ASP A 52 -5.35 -5.69 22.11
N TYR A 53 -5.84 -4.96 21.11
CA TYR A 53 -5.22 -3.77 20.54
C TYR A 53 -4.79 -2.76 21.59
N GLU A 54 -5.61 -2.52 22.61
CA GLU A 54 -5.30 -1.53 23.66
C GLU A 54 -4.18 -1.97 24.62
N ARG A 55 -3.86 -3.28 24.65
CA ARG A 55 -2.86 -3.84 25.59
C ARG A 55 -1.42 -3.61 25.18
N ARG A 56 -1.17 -3.19 23.94
CA ARG A 56 0.18 -2.95 23.42
C ARG A 56 0.36 -1.51 22.97
N SER A 57 1.60 -1.04 23.03
CA SER A 57 1.98 0.30 22.56
C SER A 57 2.14 0.37 21.05
N SER A 58 2.45 -0.74 20.38
CA SER A 58 2.60 -0.81 18.92
C SER A 58 2.28 -2.20 18.36
N TRP A 59 1.89 -2.24 17.09
CA TRP A 59 1.45 -3.43 16.39
C TRP A 59 2.05 -3.53 15.00
N PRO A 60 2.40 -4.73 14.51
CA PRO A 60 2.69 -4.92 13.11
C PRO A 60 1.47 -4.55 12.25
N LEU A 61 1.72 -4.09 11.03
CA LEU A 61 0.71 -3.72 10.05
C LEU A 61 0.85 -4.57 8.79
N LEU A 62 -0.23 -5.17 8.33
CA LEU A 62 -0.35 -5.80 7.02
C LEU A 62 -1.24 -4.95 6.12
N LEU A 63 -0.68 -4.39 5.05
CA LEU A 63 -1.42 -3.77 3.95
C LEU A 63 -1.77 -4.85 2.92
N PHE A 64 -3.07 -5.05 2.67
CA PHE A 64 -3.58 -6.00 1.69
C PHE A 64 -4.15 -5.27 0.47
N LEU A 65 -3.69 -5.64 -0.72
CA LEU A 65 -4.12 -5.10 -2.01
C LEU A 65 -4.90 -6.16 -2.79
N HIS A 66 -6.17 -5.89 -3.04
CA HIS A 66 -7.06 -6.77 -3.79
C HIS A 66 -6.78 -6.80 -5.30
N GLY A 67 -7.37 -7.74 -6.01
CA GLY A 67 -7.30 -7.87 -7.46
C GLY A 67 -8.21 -6.91 -8.23
N ALA A 68 -8.19 -7.01 -9.55
CA ALA A 68 -8.97 -6.12 -10.42
C ALA A 68 -10.49 -6.28 -10.27
N GLY A 69 -10.95 -7.46 -9.84
CA GLY A 69 -12.37 -7.77 -9.68
C GLY A 69 -13.06 -7.07 -8.51
N GLU A 70 -12.30 -6.59 -7.53
CA GLU A 70 -12.81 -5.97 -6.30
C GLU A 70 -12.75 -4.44 -6.34
N ARG A 71 -12.40 -3.85 -7.50
CA ARG A 71 -12.43 -2.39 -7.70
C ARG A 71 -13.84 -1.82 -7.55
N GLY A 72 -13.93 -0.59 -7.08
CA GLY A 72 -15.21 0.11 -6.96
C GLY A 72 -15.31 1.03 -5.78
N GLY A 73 -16.54 1.16 -5.22
CA GLY A 73 -16.87 1.95 -4.04
C GLY A 73 -17.62 1.16 -2.97
N ASP A 74 -17.74 -0.16 -3.15
CA ASP A 74 -18.37 -1.07 -2.17
C ASP A 74 -17.30 -1.88 -1.45
N LEU A 75 -16.98 -1.51 -0.23
CA LEU A 75 -15.94 -2.15 0.59
C LEU A 75 -16.24 -3.63 0.92
N GLU A 76 -17.50 -4.08 0.80
CA GLU A 76 -17.83 -5.50 0.98
C GLU A 76 -17.14 -6.38 -0.08
N MET A 77 -16.89 -5.83 -1.27
CA MET A 77 -16.17 -6.53 -2.34
C MET A 77 -14.72 -6.89 -1.92
N VAL A 78 -14.08 -6.07 -1.08
CA VAL A 78 -12.72 -6.30 -0.59
C VAL A 78 -12.63 -7.57 0.27
N LYS A 79 -13.75 -8.03 0.85
CA LYS A 79 -13.83 -9.24 1.67
C LYS A 79 -13.90 -10.55 0.86
N LYS A 80 -13.85 -10.50 -0.46
CA LYS A 80 -13.93 -11.72 -1.31
C LYS A 80 -12.72 -12.63 -1.18
N HIS A 81 -11.54 -12.08 -0.95
CA HIS A 81 -10.28 -12.82 -0.95
C HIS A 81 -9.35 -12.38 0.18
N GLY A 82 -8.34 -13.20 0.45
CA GLY A 82 -7.22 -12.87 1.32
C GLY A 82 -7.57 -12.59 2.79
N PRO A 83 -6.74 -11.80 3.49
CA PRO A 83 -6.93 -11.50 4.90
C PRO A 83 -8.31 -10.93 5.25
N PRO A 84 -8.93 -10.00 4.48
CA PRO A 84 -10.27 -9.51 4.80
C PRO A 84 -11.35 -10.60 4.76
N LYS A 85 -11.27 -11.57 3.83
CA LYS A 85 -12.15 -12.73 3.78
C LYS A 85 -12.00 -13.59 5.03
N LEU A 86 -10.77 -13.85 5.43
CA LEU A 86 -10.48 -14.68 6.61
C LEU A 86 -10.98 -14.00 7.90
N ILE A 87 -10.79 -12.69 8.02
CA ILE A 87 -11.30 -11.88 9.14
C ILE A 87 -12.83 -11.93 9.17
N ALA A 88 -13.51 -11.76 8.05
CA ALA A 88 -14.96 -11.88 7.95
C ALA A 88 -15.45 -13.27 8.32
N GLY A 89 -14.64 -14.31 8.09
CA GLY A 89 -14.86 -15.69 8.53
C GLY A 89 -14.49 -15.97 9.99
N GLY A 90 -14.09 -14.96 10.76
CA GLY A 90 -13.77 -15.09 12.19
C GLY A 90 -12.30 -15.38 12.52
N LYS A 91 -11.39 -15.41 11.53
CA LYS A 91 -9.96 -15.58 11.79
C LYS A 91 -9.40 -14.35 12.50
N GLU A 92 -8.65 -14.57 13.56
CA GLU A 92 -7.91 -13.53 14.27
C GLU A 92 -6.47 -13.48 13.81
N PHE A 93 -5.93 -12.24 13.71
CA PHE A 93 -4.54 -12.02 13.38
C PHE A 93 -3.83 -11.26 14.51
N PRO A 94 -2.53 -11.54 14.76
CA PRO A 94 -1.73 -10.83 15.76
C PRO A 94 -1.12 -9.53 15.22
N PHE A 95 -1.75 -8.92 14.22
CA PHE A 95 -1.34 -7.67 13.57
C PHE A 95 -2.57 -6.91 13.05
N MET A 96 -2.41 -5.62 12.84
CA MET A 96 -3.43 -4.80 12.18
C MET A 96 -3.49 -5.16 10.69
N VAL A 97 -4.69 -5.11 10.10
CA VAL A 97 -4.86 -5.27 8.65
C VAL A 97 -5.56 -4.04 8.08
N VAL A 98 -4.95 -3.45 7.07
CA VAL A 98 -5.54 -2.36 6.27
C VAL A 98 -5.76 -2.86 4.86
N SER A 99 -6.98 -2.77 4.39
CA SER A 99 -7.40 -3.28 3.08
C SER A 99 -8.15 -2.19 2.33
N PRO A 100 -7.43 -1.32 1.59
CA PRO A 100 -8.07 -0.28 0.78
C PRO A 100 -8.83 -0.88 -0.39
N GLN A 101 -9.76 -0.09 -0.96
CA GLN A 101 -10.41 -0.40 -2.22
C GLN A 101 -9.90 0.53 -3.31
N CYS A 102 -9.34 -0.06 -4.37
CA CYS A 102 -8.97 0.65 -5.57
C CYS A 102 -10.23 1.11 -6.32
N PRO A 103 -10.35 2.38 -6.73
CA PRO A 103 -11.51 2.86 -7.47
C PRO A 103 -11.69 2.15 -8.80
N GLN A 104 -12.92 2.15 -9.32
CA GLN A 104 -13.26 1.56 -10.61
C GLN A 104 -12.40 2.17 -11.73
N GLY A 105 -11.86 1.32 -12.59
CA GLY A 105 -11.03 1.74 -13.74
C GLY A 105 -9.61 2.18 -13.39
N LYS A 106 -9.23 2.19 -12.10
CA LYS A 106 -7.88 2.55 -11.63
C LYS A 106 -6.99 1.33 -11.41
N TRP A 107 -5.72 1.60 -11.24
CA TRP A 107 -4.71 0.66 -10.73
C TRP A 107 -4.20 1.17 -9.38
N TRP A 108 -3.47 0.31 -8.65
CA TRP A 108 -2.82 0.71 -7.42
C TRP A 108 -1.70 1.71 -7.70
N GLU A 109 -1.86 2.93 -7.19
CA GLU A 109 -0.83 3.98 -7.29
C GLU A 109 0.01 4.02 -6.02
N PRO A 110 1.34 3.87 -6.11
CA PRO A 110 2.18 3.77 -4.92
C PRO A 110 2.17 5.04 -4.06
N ILE A 111 1.99 6.21 -4.66
CA ILE A 111 1.87 7.48 -3.90
C ILE A 111 0.60 7.50 -3.03
N GLU A 112 -0.52 6.97 -3.53
CA GLU A 112 -1.76 6.88 -2.77
C GLU A 112 -1.63 5.88 -1.61
N LEU A 113 -0.96 4.74 -1.85
CA LEU A 113 -0.69 3.73 -0.84
C LEU A 113 0.29 4.24 0.24
N ALA A 114 1.30 5.01 -0.15
CA ALA A 114 2.22 5.65 0.79
C ALA A 114 1.49 6.68 1.67
N ALA A 115 0.61 7.51 1.08
CA ALA A 115 -0.22 8.45 1.84
C ALA A 115 -1.17 7.73 2.81
N LEU A 116 -1.74 6.58 2.41
CA LEU A 116 -2.54 5.74 3.31
C LEU A 116 -1.71 5.20 4.47
N LEU A 117 -0.49 4.71 4.23
CA LEU A 117 0.41 4.27 5.30
C LEU A 117 0.76 5.41 6.27
N ASP A 118 0.93 6.65 5.77
CA ASP A 118 1.15 7.83 6.62
C ASP A 118 -0.05 8.11 7.51
N GLU A 119 -1.26 8.06 6.94
CA GLU A 119 -2.50 8.27 7.68
C GLU A 119 -2.69 7.24 8.78
N ILE A 120 -2.49 5.96 8.46
CA ILE A 120 -2.58 4.86 9.43
C ILE A 120 -1.50 4.99 10.51
N GLY A 121 -0.26 5.34 10.15
CA GLY A 121 0.83 5.53 11.11
C GLY A 121 0.62 6.70 12.08
N ARG A 122 -0.10 7.76 11.65
CA ARG A 122 -0.45 8.89 12.52
C ARG A 122 -1.58 8.58 13.49
N ASN A 123 -2.55 7.76 13.08
CA ASN A 123 -3.80 7.59 13.83
C ASN A 123 -3.88 6.30 14.65
N TYR A 124 -2.98 5.34 14.40
CA TYR A 124 -3.01 4.02 15.03
C TYR A 124 -1.63 3.63 15.58
N LYS A 125 -1.63 2.68 16.52
CA LYS A 125 -0.42 2.18 17.20
C LYS A 125 0.40 1.25 16.26
N VAL A 126 0.89 1.76 15.14
CA VAL A 126 1.71 1.00 14.18
C VAL A 126 3.14 0.89 14.67
N ASP A 127 3.74 -0.31 14.56
CA ASP A 127 5.19 -0.51 14.66
C ASP A 127 5.82 -0.17 13.30
N PRO A 128 6.54 0.95 13.16
CA PRO A 128 7.08 1.39 11.88
C PRO A 128 8.12 0.44 11.29
N ASP A 129 8.66 -0.46 12.12
CA ASP A 129 9.63 -1.47 11.69
C ASP A 129 8.99 -2.79 11.27
N ARG A 130 7.66 -2.90 11.34
CA ARG A 130 6.92 -4.11 10.98
C ARG A 130 5.71 -3.78 10.10
N ILE A 131 5.96 -3.11 8.98
CA ILE A 131 4.95 -2.84 7.95
C ILE A 131 5.17 -3.81 6.80
N TYR A 132 4.17 -4.62 6.51
CA TYR A 132 4.17 -5.64 5.48
C TYR A 132 3.16 -5.31 4.39
N VAL A 133 3.45 -5.72 3.16
CA VAL A 133 2.52 -5.55 2.03
C VAL A 133 2.32 -6.88 1.32
N THR A 134 1.08 -7.21 1.04
CA THR A 134 0.70 -8.35 0.22
C THR A 134 -0.45 -7.98 -0.71
N GLY A 135 -0.58 -8.68 -1.80
CA GLY A 135 -1.70 -8.48 -2.71
C GLY A 135 -1.73 -9.55 -3.80
N LEU A 136 -2.91 -9.72 -4.38
CA LEU A 136 -3.15 -10.72 -5.41
C LEU A 136 -3.39 -10.08 -6.78
N SER A 137 -2.90 -10.70 -7.87
CA SER A 137 -3.15 -10.25 -9.25
C SER A 137 -2.78 -8.76 -9.41
N MET A 138 -3.73 -7.87 -9.72
CA MET A 138 -3.52 -6.42 -9.73
C MET A 138 -2.88 -5.92 -8.43
N GLY A 139 -3.28 -6.47 -7.27
CA GLY A 139 -2.66 -6.17 -5.97
C GLY A 139 -1.24 -6.70 -5.83
N GLY A 140 -0.93 -7.83 -6.49
CA GLY A 140 0.44 -8.35 -6.61
C GLY A 140 1.35 -7.37 -7.37
N PHE A 141 0.86 -6.81 -8.49
CA PHE A 141 1.55 -5.70 -9.18
C PHE A 141 1.68 -4.47 -8.30
N GLY A 142 0.62 -4.09 -7.57
CA GLY A 142 0.64 -2.98 -6.61
C GLY A 142 1.68 -3.17 -5.51
N THR A 143 1.83 -4.41 -5.03
CA THR A 143 2.84 -4.78 -4.02
C THR A 143 4.26 -4.54 -4.54
N TRP A 144 4.58 -5.00 -5.75
CA TRP A 144 5.87 -4.74 -6.39
C TRP A 144 6.12 -3.24 -6.62
N ARG A 145 5.10 -2.51 -7.10
CA ARG A 145 5.21 -1.05 -7.34
C ARG A 145 5.47 -0.26 -6.06
N LEU A 146 4.77 -0.60 -4.97
CA LEU A 146 4.97 0.07 -3.68
C LEU A 146 6.36 -0.23 -3.11
N ALA A 147 6.85 -1.47 -3.25
CA ALA A 147 8.21 -1.86 -2.84
C ALA A 147 9.29 -1.08 -3.61
N ALA A 148 9.08 -0.83 -4.90
CA ALA A 148 10.00 -0.01 -5.69
C ALA A 148 9.93 1.49 -5.35
N TYR A 149 8.77 1.98 -4.91
CA TYR A 149 8.53 3.38 -4.62
C TYR A 149 9.01 3.82 -3.23
N ALA A 150 8.79 2.98 -2.20
CA ALA A 150 9.05 3.31 -0.80
C ALA A 150 9.58 2.09 -0.02
N PRO A 151 10.70 1.48 -0.47
CA PRO A 151 11.24 0.25 0.16
C PRO A 151 11.65 0.47 1.61
N GLU A 152 12.11 1.68 1.95
CA GLU A 152 12.55 2.06 3.28
C GLU A 152 11.43 2.04 4.34
N ARG A 153 10.19 1.99 3.91
CA ARG A 153 9.01 1.92 4.80
C ARG A 153 8.61 0.50 5.15
N LEU A 154 9.10 -0.48 4.40
CA LEU A 154 8.59 -1.85 4.42
C LEU A 154 9.56 -2.80 5.13
N ALA A 155 9.01 -3.73 5.91
CA ALA A 155 9.76 -4.83 6.52
C ALA A 155 9.80 -6.07 5.63
N ALA A 156 8.74 -6.34 4.87
CA ALA A 156 8.66 -7.43 3.90
C ALA A 156 7.50 -7.24 2.93
N ILE A 157 7.57 -7.94 1.80
CA ILE A 157 6.48 -8.04 0.83
C ILE A 157 6.16 -9.48 0.44
N ALA A 158 4.89 -9.75 0.17
CA ALA A 158 4.39 -11.04 -0.31
C ALA A 158 3.47 -10.85 -1.54
N PRO A 159 4.00 -10.57 -2.72
CA PRO A 159 3.22 -10.43 -3.95
C PRO A 159 2.76 -11.80 -4.47
N ILE A 160 1.47 -11.90 -4.88
CA ILE A 160 0.87 -13.15 -5.35
C ILE A 160 0.33 -12.94 -6.77
N CYS A 161 0.67 -13.87 -7.69
CA CYS A 161 0.28 -13.89 -9.11
C CYS A 161 0.32 -12.50 -9.78
N GLY A 162 1.40 -11.75 -9.53
CA GLY A 162 1.64 -10.44 -10.09
C GLY A 162 3.00 -10.35 -10.77
N GLY A 163 3.41 -9.14 -11.09
CA GLY A 163 4.72 -8.83 -11.66
C GLY A 163 5.10 -7.39 -11.39
N GLY A 164 6.35 -7.06 -11.67
CA GLY A 164 6.89 -5.72 -11.52
C GLY A 164 7.85 -5.37 -12.65
N GLU A 165 8.51 -4.23 -12.51
CA GLU A 165 9.53 -3.75 -13.43
C GLU A 165 10.91 -4.14 -12.89
N THR A 166 11.56 -5.09 -13.55
CA THR A 166 12.85 -5.64 -13.14
C THR A 166 13.97 -4.60 -13.07
N TYR A 167 13.82 -3.50 -13.80
CA TYR A 167 14.77 -2.39 -13.79
C TYR A 167 14.96 -1.78 -12.38
N TRP A 168 13.90 -1.74 -11.57
CA TRP A 168 13.95 -1.17 -10.22
C TRP A 168 14.35 -2.16 -9.13
N ALA A 169 14.58 -3.43 -9.47
CA ALA A 169 14.90 -4.47 -8.47
C ALA A 169 16.07 -4.09 -7.55
N LYS A 170 17.08 -3.39 -8.07
CA LYS A 170 18.24 -2.93 -7.29
C LYS A 170 17.88 -1.98 -6.14
N GLU A 171 16.77 -1.21 -6.27
CA GLU A 171 16.36 -0.21 -5.27
C GLU A 171 15.80 -0.89 -4.00
N PHE A 172 15.30 -2.11 -4.12
CA PHE A 172 14.72 -2.85 -3.00
C PHE A 172 15.22 -4.30 -2.89
N ALA A 173 16.38 -4.63 -3.45
CA ALA A 173 16.92 -5.98 -3.45
C ALA A 173 17.09 -6.59 -2.04
N GLN A 174 17.33 -5.76 -1.02
CA GLN A 174 17.49 -6.19 0.36
C GLN A 174 16.18 -6.30 1.14
N LEU A 175 15.04 -5.90 0.55
CA LEU A 175 13.73 -6.05 1.16
C LEU A 175 13.32 -7.53 1.15
N PRO A 176 13.05 -8.13 2.33
CA PRO A 176 12.55 -9.49 2.42
C PRO A 176 11.32 -9.68 1.54
N THR A 177 11.43 -10.62 0.59
CA THR A 177 10.42 -10.86 -0.44
C THR A 177 10.10 -12.33 -0.54
N TRP A 178 8.82 -12.68 -0.51
CA TRP A 178 8.34 -14.03 -0.79
C TRP A 178 7.22 -13.97 -1.82
N ALA A 179 7.52 -14.25 -3.07
CA ALA A 179 6.57 -14.26 -4.17
C ALA A 179 5.88 -15.63 -4.32
N PHE A 180 4.62 -15.60 -4.78
CA PHE A 180 3.81 -16.80 -4.98
C PHE A 180 3.12 -16.73 -6.34
N HIS A 181 3.03 -17.90 -7.03
CA HIS A 181 2.39 -17.97 -8.34
C HIS A 181 1.85 -19.38 -8.64
N GLY A 182 0.81 -19.46 -9.46
CA GLY A 182 0.35 -20.72 -10.02
C GLY A 182 1.09 -21.08 -11.31
N ALA A 183 1.56 -22.32 -11.44
CA ALA A 183 2.26 -22.77 -12.65
C ALA A 183 1.38 -22.79 -13.90
N LYS A 184 0.06 -22.90 -13.73
CA LYS A 184 -0.93 -22.96 -14.82
C LYS A 184 -1.68 -21.61 -14.99
N ASP A 185 -1.10 -20.51 -14.51
CA ASP A 185 -1.72 -19.19 -14.63
C ASP A 185 -1.68 -18.69 -16.08
N ALA A 186 -2.85 -18.68 -16.72
CA ALA A 186 -3.02 -18.19 -18.08
C ALA A 186 -3.37 -16.68 -18.14
N GLY A 187 -3.71 -16.07 -17.00
CA GLY A 187 -4.07 -14.65 -16.91
C GLY A 187 -2.84 -13.76 -16.71
N VAL A 188 -1.97 -14.15 -15.78
CA VAL A 188 -0.67 -13.53 -15.53
C VAL A 188 0.37 -14.63 -15.57
N PRO A 189 1.23 -14.70 -16.60
CA PRO A 189 2.22 -15.75 -16.73
C PRO A 189 3.17 -15.81 -15.51
N PRO A 190 3.48 -17.02 -14.96
CA PRO A 190 4.34 -17.16 -13.78
C PRO A 190 5.75 -16.62 -13.99
N GLU A 191 6.18 -16.48 -15.24
CA GLU A 191 7.44 -15.83 -15.62
C GLU A 191 7.52 -14.38 -15.12
N ARG A 192 6.39 -13.71 -14.89
CA ARG A 192 6.37 -12.35 -14.33
C ARG A 192 6.90 -12.31 -12.90
N SER A 193 6.53 -13.28 -12.05
CA SER A 193 7.09 -13.40 -10.71
C SER A 193 8.52 -13.90 -10.73
N GLN A 194 8.83 -14.89 -11.60
CA GLN A 194 10.18 -15.42 -11.76
C GLN A 194 11.16 -14.33 -12.16
N ALA A 195 10.82 -13.50 -13.15
CA ALA A 195 11.68 -12.40 -13.60
C ALA A 195 12.00 -11.40 -12.49
N MET A 196 11.04 -11.11 -11.62
CA MET A 196 11.27 -10.22 -10.45
C MET A 196 12.22 -10.87 -9.43
N VAL A 197 12.02 -12.16 -9.14
CA VAL A 197 12.87 -12.91 -8.22
C VAL A 197 14.30 -13.00 -8.75
N ASP A 198 14.47 -13.30 -10.05
CA ASP A 198 15.77 -13.35 -10.70
C ASP A 198 16.48 -11.97 -10.66
N ALA A 199 15.74 -10.91 -10.93
CA ALA A 199 16.26 -9.54 -10.88
C ALA A 199 16.72 -9.12 -9.47
N LEU A 200 15.93 -9.44 -8.43
CA LEU A 200 16.30 -9.20 -7.04
C LEU A 200 17.55 -10.02 -6.66
N THR A 201 17.60 -11.28 -7.04
CA THR A 201 18.76 -12.17 -6.79
C THR A 201 20.01 -11.61 -7.46
N LYS A 202 19.90 -11.21 -8.73
CA LYS A 202 21.01 -10.57 -9.47
C LYS A 202 21.48 -9.26 -8.82
N ALA A 203 20.57 -8.55 -8.18
CA ALA A 203 20.88 -7.32 -7.42
C ALA A 203 21.42 -7.59 -5.99
N GLY A 204 21.68 -8.85 -5.63
CA GLY A 204 22.26 -9.26 -4.34
C GLY A 204 21.22 -9.47 -3.23
N GLY A 205 19.94 -9.56 -3.56
CA GLY A 205 18.86 -9.93 -2.63
C GLY A 205 18.74 -11.45 -2.46
N SER A 206 17.87 -11.86 -1.54
CA SER A 206 17.57 -13.27 -1.24
C SER A 206 16.05 -13.51 -1.22
N PRO A 207 15.34 -13.23 -2.33
CA PRO A 207 13.90 -13.45 -2.42
C PRO A 207 13.56 -14.94 -2.42
N LYS A 208 12.35 -15.26 -1.95
CA LYS A 208 11.75 -16.59 -2.07
C LYS A 208 10.69 -16.60 -3.17
N LEU A 209 10.53 -17.72 -3.85
CA LEU A 209 9.46 -17.97 -4.80
C LEU A 209 8.81 -19.33 -4.51
N THR A 210 7.50 -19.34 -4.40
CA THR A 210 6.69 -20.56 -4.34
C THR A 210 5.84 -20.64 -5.60
N ILE A 211 6.03 -21.71 -6.38
CA ILE A 211 5.18 -22.04 -7.52
C ILE A 211 4.27 -23.20 -7.12
N TYR A 212 2.96 -22.98 -7.25
CA TYR A 212 1.96 -24.03 -7.04
C TYR A 212 1.73 -24.80 -8.35
N PRO A 213 2.14 -26.07 -8.46
CA PRO A 213 2.17 -26.80 -9.74
C PRO A 213 0.79 -26.93 -10.40
N GLU A 214 -0.27 -27.08 -9.56
CA GLU A 214 -1.62 -27.32 -10.06
C GLU A 214 -2.50 -26.06 -10.09
N ALA A 215 -2.05 -24.92 -9.53
CA ALA A 215 -2.82 -23.72 -9.49
C ALA A 215 -2.75 -22.95 -10.82
N GLY A 216 -3.91 -22.44 -11.23
CA GLY A 216 -4.04 -21.39 -12.24
C GLY A 216 -3.83 -20.01 -11.63
N HIS A 217 -4.65 -19.04 -12.07
CA HIS A 217 -4.56 -17.67 -11.56
C HIS A 217 -4.84 -17.56 -10.07
N ASP A 218 -5.79 -18.34 -9.52
CA ASP A 218 -6.04 -18.42 -8.07
C ASP A 218 -4.96 -19.24 -7.36
N SER A 219 -3.79 -18.65 -7.19
CA SER A 219 -2.76 -19.11 -6.26
C SER A 219 -2.88 -18.47 -4.87
N TRP A 220 -3.70 -17.41 -4.76
CA TRP A 220 -3.87 -16.66 -3.52
C TRP A 220 -4.66 -17.39 -2.44
N THR A 221 -5.65 -18.23 -2.82
CA THR A 221 -6.43 -18.98 -1.83
C THR A 221 -5.50 -19.88 -1.02
N ALA A 222 -4.71 -20.71 -1.67
CA ALA A 222 -3.74 -21.58 -1.00
C ALA A 222 -2.70 -20.78 -0.19
N THR A 223 -2.23 -19.64 -0.73
CA THR A 223 -1.23 -18.79 -0.07
C THR A 223 -1.76 -18.16 1.22
N TYR A 224 -2.97 -17.56 1.19
CA TYR A 224 -3.53 -16.89 2.36
C TYR A 224 -4.10 -17.86 3.40
N ASP A 225 -4.41 -19.09 3.02
CA ASP A 225 -4.82 -20.14 3.95
C ASP A 225 -3.62 -20.78 4.68
N ASP A 226 -2.39 -20.64 4.13
CA ASP A 226 -1.17 -21.17 4.77
C ASP A 226 -0.70 -20.24 5.90
N PRO A 227 -0.66 -20.72 7.18
CA PRO A 227 -0.17 -19.93 8.31
C PRO A 227 1.31 -19.52 8.15
N LYS A 228 2.11 -20.28 7.40
CA LYS A 228 3.54 -20.00 7.19
C LYS A 228 3.80 -18.64 6.56
N LEU A 229 2.88 -18.13 5.73
CA LEU A 229 2.99 -16.78 5.18
C LEU A 229 3.05 -15.74 6.30
N TYR A 230 2.12 -15.83 7.26
CA TYR A 230 2.00 -14.85 8.34
C TYR A 230 3.11 -14.99 9.38
N GLU A 231 3.52 -16.23 9.67
CA GLU A 231 4.67 -16.53 10.53
C GLU A 231 5.93 -15.90 9.95
N TRP A 232 6.19 -16.13 8.64
CA TRP A 232 7.33 -15.56 7.96
C TRP A 232 7.29 -14.03 7.94
N LEU A 233 6.14 -13.39 7.68
CA LEU A 233 6.02 -11.94 7.72
C LEU A 233 6.38 -11.39 9.12
N LEU A 234 5.88 -12.02 10.19
CA LEU A 234 6.11 -11.58 11.56
C LEU A 234 7.56 -11.72 12.02
N GLU A 235 8.36 -12.58 11.38
CA GLU A 235 9.81 -12.69 11.61
C GLU A 235 10.59 -11.52 11.01
N GLN A 236 10.00 -10.78 10.04
CA GLN A 236 10.70 -9.71 9.35
C GLN A 236 10.59 -8.39 10.10
N ARG A 237 11.72 -7.66 10.11
CA ARG A 237 11.80 -6.28 10.58
C ARG A 237 12.55 -5.43 9.57
N ARG A 238 12.18 -4.17 9.47
CA ARG A 238 12.87 -3.18 8.64
C ARG A 238 14.33 -3.06 9.08
N ARG A 239 15.25 -3.17 8.13
CA ARG A 239 16.68 -2.96 8.38
C ARG A 239 16.96 -1.46 8.49
N GLY A 240 17.58 -1.00 9.55
CA GLY A 240 18.04 0.38 9.69
C GLY A 240 17.46 1.17 10.88
N SER A 241 16.67 0.55 11.76
CA SER A 241 16.27 1.16 13.05
C SER A 241 17.27 0.95 14.19
N ASP A 242 18.39 0.27 13.96
CA ASP A 242 19.50 0.28 14.92
C ASP A 242 20.14 1.67 14.92
N THR A 243 19.49 2.60 15.62
CA THR A 243 20.10 3.84 16.08
C THR A 243 21.03 3.53 17.24
N THR A 244 22.13 2.86 16.95
CA THR A 244 23.32 2.97 17.79
C THR A 244 23.98 4.29 17.38
N PRO A 245 24.08 5.30 18.26
CA PRO A 245 24.83 6.51 17.96
C PRO A 245 26.29 6.10 17.72
N ARG A 246 26.81 6.46 16.55
CA ARG A 246 28.26 6.40 16.31
C ARG A 246 28.93 7.59 16.95
#